data_80aa0ad3116d069a9151bda5f09307e3
#
_entry.id   80aa0ad3116d069a9151bda5f09307e3
#
_cell.length_a   1.000
_cell.length_b   1.000
_cell.length_c   1.000
_cell.angle_alpha   90.00
_cell.angle_beta   90.00
_cell.angle_gamma   90.00
#
_symmetry.space_group_name_H-M   'P 1'
#
loop_
_entity.id
_entity.type
_entity.pdbx_description
1 polymer ?
#
loop_
_entity_poly.entity_id
_entity_poly.type
_entity_poly.pdbx_seq_one_letter_code
_entity_poly.pdbx_strand_id
1 'polypeptide(L)'
;NRSMLHKERLLTPGPTELAPQVKAALGRDMIHHRKDPFRQIMHRIQPELGRLFGTEQPVMPLACAGTGAMQAAVSNLFRSGDKVLVAKAGKFGQRWEDIARNQGLEVDSLAYPWGEAIPPEDIADRLKERPDIAGVLIQASETSTGVLHPVGAIGRITRESDALLVVDGISAVGISPCPMDRWG
;
A
#
# COMPACT_ATOMS: atom_id res chain seq x y z
N ASN A 1 7.02 -26.60 -36.29
CA ASN A 1 7.02 -25.32 -35.55
C ASN A 1 5.88 -25.25 -34.53
N ARG A 2 5.93 -26.11 -33.48
CA ARG A 2 4.99 -26.07 -32.35
C ARG A 2 5.32 -24.95 -31.30
N SER A 3 6.47 -24.27 -31.42
CA SER A 3 6.95 -23.30 -30.41
C SER A 3 6.25 -21.94 -30.44
N MET A 4 5.46 -21.61 -31.49
CA MET A 4 4.78 -20.31 -31.57
C MET A 4 3.37 -20.29 -30.93
N LEU A 5 2.86 -21.41 -30.45
CA LEU A 5 1.50 -21.51 -29.91
C LEU A 5 1.43 -21.52 -28.36
N HIS A 6 2.56 -21.61 -27.68
CA HIS A 6 2.60 -21.59 -26.22
C HIS A 6 3.23 -20.30 -25.72
N LYS A 7 2.37 -19.30 -25.44
CA LYS A 7 2.77 -18.11 -24.69
C LYS A 7 2.95 -18.56 -23.23
N GLU A 8 4.16 -18.48 -22.70
CA GLU A 8 4.39 -18.61 -21.26
C GLU A 8 3.67 -17.48 -20.52
N ARG A 9 2.91 -17.85 -19.51
CA ARG A 9 2.20 -16.88 -18.66
C ARG A 9 2.80 -16.89 -17.28
N LEU A 10 3.06 -15.69 -16.76
CA LEU A 10 3.45 -15.52 -15.35
C LEU A 10 2.19 -15.61 -14.48
N LEU A 11 2.18 -16.59 -13.57
CA LEU A 11 1.11 -16.80 -12.58
C LEU A 11 1.57 -16.42 -11.16
N THR A 12 2.47 -15.45 -11.08
CA THR A 12 3.00 -14.91 -9.84
C THR A 12 2.28 -13.60 -9.48
N PRO A 13 2.22 -13.22 -8.20
CA PRO A 13 1.67 -11.91 -7.81
C PRO A 13 2.52 -10.73 -8.31
N GLY A 14 3.75 -11.00 -8.71
CA GLY A 14 4.69 -10.05 -9.33
C GLY A 14 6.02 -10.74 -9.65
N PRO A 15 6.67 -10.39 -10.79
CA PRO A 15 6.21 -9.49 -11.84
C PRO A 15 5.04 -10.05 -12.64
N THR A 16 4.15 -9.17 -13.12
CA THR A 16 3.02 -9.52 -13.97
C THR A 16 3.24 -9.08 -15.41
N GLU A 17 2.53 -9.70 -16.34
CA GLU A 17 2.58 -9.30 -17.75
C GLU A 17 1.95 -7.91 -17.93
N LEU A 18 2.67 -7.01 -18.61
CA LEU A 18 2.14 -5.72 -18.97
C LEU A 18 1.21 -5.83 -20.19
N ALA A 19 0.10 -5.10 -20.17
CA ALA A 19 -0.76 -4.96 -21.34
C ALA A 19 0.02 -4.38 -22.53
N PRO A 20 -0.30 -4.77 -23.78
CA PRO A 20 0.42 -4.30 -24.97
C PRO A 20 0.48 -2.77 -25.07
N GLN A 21 -0.59 -2.08 -24.70
CA GLN A 21 -0.66 -0.61 -24.69
C GLN A 21 0.31 0.01 -23.68
N VAL A 22 0.50 -0.60 -22.52
CA VAL A 22 1.47 -0.16 -21.51
C VAL A 22 2.90 -0.34 -22.01
N LYS A 23 3.20 -1.51 -22.60
CA LYS A 23 4.51 -1.78 -23.24
C LYS A 23 4.83 -0.75 -24.32
N ALA A 24 3.85 -0.44 -25.18
CA ALA A 24 4.01 0.57 -26.22
C ALA A 24 4.23 1.98 -25.66
N ALA A 25 3.56 2.32 -24.55
CA ALA A 25 3.75 3.61 -23.90
C ALA A 25 5.13 3.75 -23.26
N LEU A 26 5.67 2.69 -22.67
CA LEU A 26 7.01 2.65 -22.07
C LEU A 26 8.14 2.79 -23.12
N GLY A 27 7.88 2.40 -24.37
CA GLY A 27 8.82 2.52 -25.49
C GLY A 27 8.78 3.86 -26.23
N ARG A 28 7.99 4.84 -25.79
CA ARG A 28 7.93 6.17 -26.43
C ARG A 28 9.13 7.02 -26.03
N ASP A 29 9.44 8.01 -26.90
CA ASP A 29 10.44 9.02 -26.62
C ASP A 29 10.12 9.77 -25.33
N MET A 30 11.18 10.10 -24.58
CA MET A 30 11.03 10.84 -23.34
C MET A 30 10.59 12.28 -23.60
N ILE A 31 9.69 12.76 -22.75
CA ILE A 31 9.25 14.16 -22.74
C ILE A 31 9.80 14.87 -21.50
N HIS A 32 10.09 16.14 -21.63
CA HIS A 32 10.63 16.92 -20.53
C HIS A 32 9.56 17.14 -19.45
N HIS A 33 9.85 16.71 -18.21
CA HIS A 33 8.91 16.72 -17.06
C HIS A 33 8.39 18.12 -16.65
N ARG A 34 9.07 19.22 -17.05
CA ARG A 34 8.65 20.62 -16.76
C ARG A 34 7.94 21.30 -17.92
N LYS A 35 7.66 20.59 -19.03
CA LYS A 35 6.97 21.13 -20.20
C LYS A 35 5.48 20.78 -20.19
N ASP A 36 4.69 21.54 -20.95
CA ASP A 36 3.24 21.38 -21.00
C ASP A 36 2.76 19.99 -21.40
N PRO A 37 3.39 19.27 -22.34
CA PRO A 37 2.95 17.90 -22.64
C PRO A 37 2.98 16.97 -21.41
N PHE A 38 3.96 17.09 -20.51
CA PHE A 38 4.01 16.31 -19.28
C PHE A 38 2.95 16.77 -18.26
N ARG A 39 2.77 18.09 -18.12
CA ARG A 39 1.72 18.63 -17.25
C ARG A 39 0.34 18.18 -17.65
N GLN A 40 0.05 18.15 -18.94
CA GLN A 40 -1.23 17.65 -19.47
C GLN A 40 -1.45 16.16 -19.14
N ILE A 41 -0.40 15.32 -19.20
CA ILE A 41 -0.48 13.93 -18.76
C ILE A 41 -0.82 13.87 -17.27
N MET A 42 -0.11 14.61 -16.42
CA MET A 42 -0.38 14.63 -14.99
C MET A 42 -1.80 15.08 -14.65
N HIS A 43 -2.29 16.15 -15.28
CA HIS A 43 -3.67 16.61 -15.10
C HIS A 43 -4.71 15.57 -15.51
N ARG A 44 -4.43 14.80 -16.56
CA ARG A 44 -5.35 13.76 -17.04
C ARG A 44 -5.36 12.52 -16.12
N ILE A 45 -4.22 12.11 -15.59
CA ILE A 45 -4.15 10.89 -14.75
C ILE A 45 -4.65 11.10 -13.34
N GLN A 46 -4.60 12.31 -12.77
CA GLN A 46 -5.02 12.56 -11.39
C GLN A 46 -6.46 12.13 -11.09
N PRO A 47 -7.48 12.51 -11.87
CA PRO A 47 -8.85 12.03 -11.65
C PRO A 47 -8.99 10.52 -11.79
N GLU A 48 -8.19 9.89 -12.67
CA GLU A 48 -8.19 8.43 -12.84
C GLU A 48 -7.61 7.73 -11.62
N LEU A 49 -6.51 8.24 -11.09
CA LEU A 49 -5.90 7.75 -9.86
C LEU A 49 -6.84 7.96 -8.67
N GLY A 50 -7.49 9.13 -8.56
CA GLY A 50 -8.50 9.38 -7.53
C GLY A 50 -9.62 8.35 -7.55
N ARG A 51 -10.15 8.02 -8.75
CA ARG A 51 -11.16 6.95 -8.91
C ARG A 51 -10.62 5.58 -8.49
N LEU A 52 -9.39 5.26 -8.87
CA LEU A 52 -8.76 3.97 -8.54
C LEU A 52 -8.59 3.77 -7.03
N PHE A 53 -8.19 4.83 -6.33
CA PHE A 53 -7.98 4.81 -4.87
C PHE A 53 -9.24 5.19 -4.07
N GLY A 54 -10.32 5.61 -4.72
CA GLY A 54 -11.54 6.05 -4.05
C GLY A 54 -11.31 7.26 -3.15
N THR A 55 -10.57 8.27 -3.66
CA THR A 55 -10.20 9.48 -2.94
C THR A 55 -10.35 10.74 -3.80
N GLU A 56 -10.71 11.86 -3.15
CA GLU A 56 -10.68 13.20 -3.73
C GLU A 56 -9.32 13.90 -3.51
N GLN A 57 -8.44 13.29 -2.70
CA GLN A 57 -7.11 13.83 -2.44
C GLN A 57 -6.16 13.58 -3.61
N PRO A 58 -5.14 14.43 -3.80
CA PRO A 58 -4.10 14.21 -4.81
C PRO A 58 -3.36 12.90 -4.59
N VAL A 59 -3.28 12.06 -5.62
CA VAL A 59 -2.47 10.85 -5.60
C VAL A 59 -1.10 11.14 -6.19
N MET A 60 -0.04 10.89 -5.42
CA MET A 60 1.34 11.17 -5.82
C MET A 60 2.02 9.93 -6.42
N PRO A 61 2.23 9.87 -7.74
CA PRO A 61 2.98 8.78 -8.35
C PRO A 61 4.48 8.92 -8.03
N LEU A 62 5.07 7.86 -7.49
CA LEU A 62 6.50 7.76 -7.21
C LEU A 62 7.15 6.75 -8.17
N ALA A 63 8.29 7.09 -8.73
CA ALA A 63 9.08 6.17 -9.57
C ALA A 63 9.92 5.24 -8.69
N CYS A 64 9.28 4.25 -8.08
CA CYS A 64 9.92 3.27 -7.19
C CYS A 64 9.16 1.94 -7.17
N ALA A 65 9.74 0.93 -6.51
CA ALA A 65 9.02 -0.29 -6.14
C ALA A 65 8.14 -0.04 -4.90
N GLY A 66 7.22 -0.97 -4.59
CA GLY A 66 6.33 -0.87 -3.42
C GLY A 66 7.08 -0.59 -2.11
N THR A 67 8.26 -1.19 -1.91
CA THR A 67 9.11 -0.89 -0.73
C THR A 67 9.51 0.58 -0.64
N GLY A 68 9.80 1.23 -1.79
CA GLY A 68 10.12 2.66 -1.80
C GLY A 68 8.91 3.53 -1.43
N ALA A 69 7.69 3.13 -1.84
CA ALA A 69 6.47 3.80 -1.43
C ALA A 69 6.20 3.63 0.08
N MET A 70 6.42 2.42 0.63
CA MET A 70 6.33 2.17 2.07
C MET A 70 7.32 3.04 2.86
N GLN A 71 8.58 3.12 2.42
CA GLN A 71 9.58 3.99 3.04
C GLN A 71 9.19 5.45 2.96
N ALA A 72 8.70 5.91 1.79
CA ALA A 72 8.23 7.27 1.62
C ALA A 72 7.08 7.61 2.59
N ALA A 73 6.11 6.70 2.76
CA ALA A 73 5.04 6.89 3.72
C ALA A 73 5.57 7.05 5.15
N VAL A 74 6.40 6.11 5.61
CA VAL A 74 6.96 6.15 6.98
C VAL A 74 7.78 7.43 7.20
N SER A 75 8.68 7.77 6.26
CA SER A 75 9.57 8.93 6.41
C SER A 75 8.84 10.29 6.39
N ASN A 76 7.65 10.36 5.80
CA ASN A 76 6.88 11.61 5.71
C ASN A 76 5.80 11.73 6.79
N LEU A 77 5.30 10.62 7.31
CA LEU A 77 4.20 10.63 8.28
C LEU A 77 4.68 10.58 9.73
N PHE A 78 5.87 10.03 9.98
CA PHE A 78 6.36 9.79 11.34
C PHE A 78 7.77 10.36 11.55
N ARG A 79 8.09 10.62 12.82
CA ARG A 79 9.42 11.06 13.28
C ARG A 79 10.10 9.94 14.04
N SER A 80 11.42 9.94 14.09
CA SER A 80 12.17 9.03 14.97
C SER A 80 11.68 9.17 16.42
N GLY A 81 11.40 8.05 17.06
CA GLY A 81 10.81 7.96 18.41
C GLY A 81 9.28 7.90 18.42
N ASP A 82 8.57 8.17 17.32
CA ASP A 82 7.12 7.94 17.26
C ASP A 82 6.82 6.45 17.41
N LYS A 83 5.71 6.13 18.08
CA LYS A 83 5.24 4.75 18.28
C LYS A 83 4.27 4.35 17.20
N VAL A 84 4.48 3.19 16.62
CA VAL A 84 3.58 2.63 15.60
C VAL A 84 3.20 1.19 15.91
N LEU A 85 1.95 0.85 15.67
CA LEU A 85 1.45 -0.52 15.69
C LEU A 85 1.66 -1.14 14.31
N VAL A 86 2.45 -2.20 14.23
CA VAL A 86 2.63 -2.96 13.00
C VAL A 86 1.83 -4.24 13.09
N ALA A 87 0.74 -4.33 12.30
CA ALA A 87 -0.11 -5.49 12.20
C ALA A 87 0.41 -6.41 11.09
N LYS A 88 0.92 -7.60 11.43
CA LYS A 88 1.60 -8.49 10.49
C LYS A 88 1.14 -9.94 10.57
N ALA A 89 0.91 -10.55 9.41
CA ALA A 89 0.58 -11.97 9.25
C ALA A 89 1.26 -12.56 8.00
N GLY A 90 2.43 -12.02 7.63
CA GLY A 90 3.19 -12.48 6.48
C GLY A 90 4.45 -11.65 6.20
N LYS A 91 5.01 -11.89 5.01
CA LYS A 91 6.30 -11.31 4.60
C LYS A 91 6.27 -9.78 4.48
N PHE A 92 5.17 -9.22 3.98
CA PHE A 92 5.08 -7.78 3.75
C PHE A 92 4.68 -7.04 5.02
N GLY A 93 3.93 -7.68 5.94
CA GLY A 93 3.78 -7.20 7.30
C GLY A 93 5.11 -7.09 8.03
N GLN A 94 5.99 -8.10 7.89
CA GLN A 94 7.34 -8.02 8.44
C GLN A 94 8.15 -6.87 7.83
N ARG A 95 7.95 -6.57 6.53
CA ARG A 95 8.64 -5.45 5.87
C ARG A 95 8.25 -4.09 6.46
N TRP A 96 6.99 -3.89 6.85
CA TRP A 96 6.58 -2.69 7.58
C TRP A 96 7.37 -2.52 8.87
N GLU A 97 7.50 -3.60 9.64
CA GLU A 97 8.29 -3.58 10.90
C GLU A 97 9.75 -3.22 10.64
N ASP A 98 10.37 -3.86 9.65
CA ASP A 98 11.77 -3.60 9.31
C ASP A 98 11.98 -2.13 8.89
N ILE A 99 11.09 -1.58 8.06
CA ILE A 99 11.14 -0.18 7.63
C ILE A 99 10.96 0.76 8.83
N ALA A 100 9.95 0.52 9.67
CA ALA A 100 9.66 1.36 10.82
C ALA A 100 10.84 1.40 11.80
N ARG A 101 11.42 0.24 12.14
CA ARG A 101 12.61 0.15 13.00
C ARG A 101 13.82 0.85 12.39
N ASN A 102 14.07 0.67 11.09
CA ASN A 102 15.18 1.32 10.40
C ASN A 102 15.05 2.85 10.34
N GLN A 103 13.82 3.37 10.42
CA GLN A 103 13.55 4.81 10.52
C GLN A 103 13.58 5.33 11.97
N GLY A 104 13.90 4.46 12.94
CA GLY A 104 14.00 4.83 14.34
C GLY A 104 12.67 4.97 15.07
N LEU A 105 11.59 4.34 14.56
CA LEU A 105 10.30 4.30 15.24
C LEU A 105 10.31 3.25 16.35
N GLU A 106 9.53 3.49 17.39
CA GLU A 106 9.19 2.50 18.39
C GLU A 106 8.07 1.61 17.87
N VAL A 107 8.37 0.32 17.63
CA VAL A 107 7.41 -0.61 17.02
C VAL A 107 6.76 -1.48 18.08
N ASP A 108 5.44 -1.35 18.20
CA ASP A 108 4.57 -2.34 18.80
C ASP A 108 4.13 -3.33 17.73
N SER A 109 4.45 -4.62 17.92
CA SER A 109 4.23 -5.64 16.89
C SER A 109 3.05 -6.53 17.25
N LEU A 110 1.98 -6.47 16.45
CA LEU A 110 0.84 -7.37 16.52
C LEU A 110 1.00 -8.45 15.46
N ALA A 111 1.54 -9.61 15.86
CA ALA A 111 1.91 -10.69 14.97
C ALA A 111 0.90 -11.84 15.01
N TYR A 112 0.49 -12.29 13.82
CA TYR A 112 -0.40 -13.44 13.61
C TYR A 112 0.29 -14.52 12.79
N PRO A 113 -0.17 -15.76 12.89
CA PRO A 113 0.28 -16.84 12.01
C PRO A 113 0.07 -16.47 10.54
N TRP A 114 0.99 -16.88 9.69
CA TRP A 114 0.88 -16.66 8.25
C TRP A 114 -0.36 -17.36 7.69
N GLY A 115 -1.17 -16.64 6.94
CA GLY A 115 -2.41 -17.13 6.37
C GLY A 115 -3.65 -16.80 7.20
N GLU A 116 -3.50 -16.10 8.32
CA GLU A 116 -4.61 -15.62 9.13
C GLU A 116 -4.86 -14.13 8.92
N ALA A 117 -6.12 -13.73 8.92
CA ALA A 117 -6.50 -12.33 8.90
C ALA A 117 -6.37 -11.73 10.31
N ILE A 118 -5.89 -10.49 10.39
CA ILE A 118 -5.76 -9.79 11.67
C ILE A 118 -7.14 -9.31 12.12
N PRO A 119 -7.59 -9.69 13.33
CA PRO A 119 -8.87 -9.23 13.88
C PRO A 119 -8.84 -7.71 14.14
N PRO A 120 -9.84 -6.94 13.67
CA PRO A 120 -9.91 -5.50 13.96
C PRO A 120 -9.98 -5.18 15.45
N GLU A 121 -10.62 -6.04 16.23
CA GLU A 121 -10.78 -5.92 17.68
C GLU A 121 -9.43 -5.88 18.41
N ASP A 122 -8.46 -6.64 17.98
CA ASP A 122 -7.14 -6.65 18.61
C ASP A 122 -6.36 -5.34 18.34
N ILE A 123 -6.59 -4.72 17.17
CA ILE A 123 -6.08 -3.37 16.89
C ILE A 123 -6.79 -2.35 17.79
N ALA A 124 -8.13 -2.47 17.95
CA ALA A 124 -8.90 -1.58 18.81
C ALA A 124 -8.42 -1.65 20.26
N ASP A 125 -8.22 -2.85 20.78
CA ASP A 125 -7.77 -3.05 22.16
C ASP A 125 -6.34 -2.50 22.35
N ARG A 126 -5.45 -2.72 21.38
CA ARG A 126 -4.11 -2.17 21.44
C ARG A 126 -4.08 -0.64 21.41
N LEU A 127 -4.91 0.01 20.59
CA LEU A 127 -5.02 1.47 20.56
C LEU A 127 -5.60 2.05 21.84
N LYS A 128 -6.52 1.34 22.51
CA LYS A 128 -7.03 1.72 23.84
C LYS A 128 -5.96 1.60 24.94
N GLU A 129 -5.20 0.52 24.93
CA GLU A 129 -4.12 0.28 25.87
C GLU A 129 -2.95 1.26 25.68
N ARG A 130 -2.72 1.67 24.44
CA ARG A 130 -1.59 2.49 24.01
C ARG A 130 -2.08 3.70 23.19
N PRO A 131 -2.68 4.71 23.84
CA PRO A 131 -3.19 5.90 23.13
C PRO A 131 -2.08 6.79 22.54
N ASP A 132 -0.83 6.50 22.86
CA ASP A 132 0.37 7.15 22.35
C ASP A 132 0.87 6.57 21.00
N ILE A 133 0.15 5.59 20.42
CA ILE A 133 0.42 5.07 19.08
C ILE A 133 0.04 6.12 18.03
N ALA A 134 1.04 6.57 17.26
CA ALA A 134 0.86 7.57 16.20
C ALA A 134 0.35 6.99 14.88
N GLY A 135 0.48 5.67 14.67
CA GLY A 135 0.01 5.04 13.43
C GLY A 135 -0.11 3.53 13.48
N VAL A 136 -0.98 3.01 12.63
CA VAL A 136 -1.17 1.57 12.37
C VAL A 136 -0.69 1.27 10.96
N LEU A 137 0.27 0.36 10.80
CA LEU A 137 0.84 -0.07 9.52
C LEU A 137 0.35 -1.47 9.21
N ILE A 138 -0.30 -1.67 8.05
CA ILE A 138 -0.89 -2.96 7.64
C ILE A 138 -0.90 -3.13 6.12
N GLN A 139 -1.00 -4.36 5.62
CA GLN A 139 -1.36 -4.66 4.24
C GLN A 139 -2.89 -4.75 4.07
N ALA A 140 -3.42 -4.28 2.93
CA ALA A 140 -4.78 -4.64 2.54
C ALA A 140 -4.86 -6.10 2.11
N SER A 141 -3.89 -6.57 1.34
CA SER A 141 -3.72 -7.97 0.99
C SER A 141 -2.28 -8.40 1.24
N GLU A 142 -2.07 -9.40 2.08
CA GLU A 142 -0.75 -9.97 2.32
C GLU A 142 -0.38 -10.89 1.14
N THR A 143 0.43 -10.37 0.24
CA THR A 143 0.80 -11.04 -1.02
C THR A 143 1.43 -12.41 -0.82
N SER A 144 2.18 -12.59 0.28
CA SER A 144 2.89 -13.84 0.56
C SER A 144 1.97 -15.01 0.94
N THR A 145 0.72 -14.71 1.35
CA THR A 145 -0.26 -15.71 1.82
C THR A 145 -1.59 -15.63 1.07
N GLY A 146 -1.88 -14.51 0.40
CA GLY A 146 -3.15 -14.27 -0.28
C GLY A 146 -4.28 -13.82 0.64
N VAL A 147 -4.00 -13.53 1.91
CA VAL A 147 -5.01 -13.09 2.87
C VAL A 147 -5.37 -11.63 2.65
N LEU A 148 -6.67 -11.36 2.56
CA LEU A 148 -7.24 -10.01 2.57
C LEU A 148 -7.59 -9.60 4.00
N HIS A 149 -7.00 -8.52 4.49
CA HIS A 149 -7.29 -7.99 5.82
C HIS A 149 -8.53 -7.07 5.79
N PRO A 150 -9.29 -6.98 6.89
CA PRO A 150 -10.53 -6.20 6.96
C PRO A 150 -10.25 -4.68 7.17
N VAL A 151 -9.50 -4.06 6.24
CA VAL A 151 -9.02 -2.67 6.35
C VAL A 151 -10.14 -1.67 6.60
N GLY A 152 -11.31 -1.86 5.98
CA GLY A 152 -12.44 -0.96 6.21
C GLY A 152 -13.00 -1.00 7.65
N ALA A 153 -12.86 -2.13 8.36
CA ALA A 153 -13.19 -2.21 9.78
C ALA A 153 -12.11 -1.54 10.63
N ILE A 154 -10.85 -1.77 10.29
CA ILE A 154 -9.69 -1.16 10.95
C ILE A 154 -9.73 0.37 10.80
N GLY A 155 -10.08 0.88 9.60
CA GLY A 155 -10.22 2.31 9.35
C GLY A 155 -11.28 2.98 10.23
N ARG A 156 -12.40 2.30 10.50
CA ARG A 156 -13.40 2.82 11.46
C ARG A 156 -12.83 2.92 12.89
N ILE A 157 -12.00 1.97 13.28
CA ILE A 157 -11.36 1.95 14.60
C ILE A 157 -10.32 3.07 14.72
N THR A 158 -9.45 3.21 13.73
CA THR A 158 -8.41 4.25 13.76
C THR A 158 -8.97 5.67 13.74
N ARG A 159 -10.14 5.89 13.12
CA ARG A 159 -10.85 7.18 13.18
C ARG A 159 -11.29 7.60 14.59
N GLU A 160 -11.43 6.66 15.51
CA GLU A 160 -11.78 6.93 16.91
C GLU A 160 -10.53 7.18 17.78
N SER A 161 -9.34 7.26 17.16
CA SER A 161 -8.05 7.52 17.79
C SER A 161 -7.26 8.59 17.05
N ASP A 162 -6.14 9.02 17.60
CA ASP A 162 -5.21 9.94 16.93
C ASP A 162 -4.23 9.23 15.99
N ALA A 163 -4.33 7.91 15.87
CA ALA A 163 -3.43 7.10 15.05
C ALA A 163 -3.77 7.21 13.55
N LEU A 164 -2.77 7.42 12.72
CA LEU A 164 -2.91 7.34 11.26
C LEU A 164 -2.99 5.87 10.82
N LEU A 165 -3.91 5.54 9.90
CA LEU A 165 -3.92 4.24 9.23
C LEU A 165 -3.10 4.32 7.94
N VAL A 166 -2.03 3.53 7.84
CA VAL A 166 -1.15 3.44 6.67
C VAL A 166 -1.26 2.05 6.07
N VAL A 167 -1.75 1.97 4.84
CA VAL A 167 -2.08 0.71 4.20
C VAL A 167 -1.23 0.48 2.95
N ASP A 168 -0.54 -0.65 2.89
CA ASP A 168 0.01 -1.16 1.65
C ASP A 168 -1.09 -1.88 0.86
N GLY A 169 -1.51 -1.29 -0.26
CA GLY A 169 -2.54 -1.82 -1.13
C GLY A 169 -2.03 -2.44 -2.44
N ILE A 170 -0.73 -2.72 -2.56
CA ILE A 170 -0.11 -3.12 -3.84
C ILE A 170 -0.77 -4.34 -4.49
N SER A 171 -1.26 -5.29 -3.72
CA SER A 171 -1.95 -6.49 -4.21
C SER A 171 -3.48 -6.41 -4.07
N ALA A 172 -4.03 -5.26 -3.65
CA ALA A 172 -5.46 -5.08 -3.41
C ALA A 172 -6.08 -4.02 -4.32
N VAL A 173 -5.43 -2.88 -4.51
CA VAL A 173 -5.95 -1.76 -5.30
C VAL A 173 -6.19 -2.19 -6.76
N GLY A 174 -7.40 -1.95 -7.26
CA GLY A 174 -7.83 -2.36 -8.61
C GLY A 174 -8.32 -3.81 -8.70
N ILE A 175 -8.18 -4.63 -7.64
CA ILE A 175 -8.64 -6.02 -7.58
C ILE A 175 -9.74 -6.16 -6.53
N SER A 176 -9.57 -5.54 -5.37
CA SER A 176 -10.56 -5.45 -4.31
C SER A 176 -10.98 -3.99 -4.11
N PRO A 177 -12.19 -3.72 -3.64
CA PRO A 177 -12.60 -2.36 -3.26
C PRO A 177 -11.65 -1.80 -2.19
N CYS A 178 -11.08 -0.63 -2.45
CA CYS A 178 -10.24 0.11 -1.51
C CYS A 178 -10.67 1.58 -1.48
N PRO A 179 -11.91 1.91 -1.06
CA PRO A 179 -12.42 3.27 -1.04
C PRO A 179 -11.79 4.05 0.13
N MET A 180 -10.62 4.66 -0.13
CA MET A 180 -9.75 5.24 0.88
C MET A 180 -10.47 6.26 1.77
N ASP A 181 -11.16 7.26 1.17
CA ASP A 181 -11.85 8.31 1.94
C ASP A 181 -13.03 7.76 2.78
N ARG A 182 -13.65 6.65 2.35
CA ARG A 182 -14.73 6.00 3.11
C ARG A 182 -14.22 5.19 4.29
N TRP A 183 -13.02 4.68 4.19
CA TRP A 183 -12.42 3.87 5.25
C TRP A 183 -11.71 4.72 6.32
N GLY A 184 -11.26 5.92 5.98
CA GLY A 184 -10.60 6.86 6.86
C GLY A 184 -9.14 7.02 6.59
#